data_2bb9da44f26b37b5688491ac3288537b
#
_entry.id   2bb9da44f26b37b5688491ac3288537b
#
_cell.length_a   1.000
_cell.length_b   1.000
_cell.length_c   1.000
_cell.angle_alpha   90.00
_cell.angle_beta   90.00
_cell.angle_gamma   90.00
#
_symmetry.space_group_name_H-M   'P 1'
#
loop_
_entity.id
_entity.type
_entity.pdbx_description
1 polymer ?
#
loop_
_entity_poly.entity_id
_entity_poly.type
_entity_poly.pdbx_seq_one_letter_code
_entity_poly.pdbx_strand_id
1 'polypeptide(L)'
;TQPIDMRVSEMLTGVRGDLAIKVYGPDLATLNHLAGEIVTTVKKVHGAEDTFTLKNDGVQYLKVAVDRLAAGRFGLNVDDIQNDLKALLEGRNVGIVIDQGRRVPVVLRGPGSLLNSPADFAALRLSVPGGGSVPLASVARIERVDGPVKVDRENAQRYVVVQSNVRDRDLVGFVDDVAL
;
A
#
# COMPACT_ATOMS: atom_id res chain seq x y z
N THR A 1 -32.09 -7.09 7.04
CA THR A 1 -31.12 -7.84 6.24
C THR A 1 -30.45 -8.87 7.11
N GLN A 2 -30.53 -10.13 6.71
CA GLN A 2 -29.93 -11.22 7.48
C GLN A 2 -28.41 -11.22 7.28
N PRO A 3 -27.58 -11.46 8.31
CA PRO A 3 -26.13 -11.46 8.22
C PRO A 3 -25.55 -12.45 7.18
N ILE A 4 -26.33 -13.47 6.82
CA ILE A 4 -25.93 -14.49 5.84
C ILE A 4 -26.01 -13.97 4.41
N ASP A 5 -27.07 -13.23 4.05
CA ASP A 5 -27.24 -12.67 2.69
C ASP A 5 -26.15 -11.65 2.38
N MET A 6 -25.76 -10.84 3.38
CA MET A 6 -24.68 -9.87 3.28
C MET A 6 -23.32 -10.56 3.04
N ARG A 7 -23.04 -11.67 3.73
CA ARG A 7 -21.80 -12.44 3.53
C ARG A 7 -21.74 -13.15 2.17
N VAL A 8 -22.87 -13.63 1.67
CA VAL A 8 -22.94 -14.28 0.35
C VAL A 8 -22.73 -13.26 -0.75
N SER A 9 -23.32 -12.05 -0.67
CA SER A 9 -23.06 -10.95 -1.60
C SER A 9 -21.59 -10.51 -1.57
N GLU A 10 -20.99 -10.37 -0.38
CA GLU A 10 -19.57 -10.04 -0.24
C GLU A 10 -18.65 -11.11 -0.85
N MET A 11 -18.99 -12.40 -0.74
CA MET A 11 -18.20 -13.48 -1.32
C MET A 11 -18.29 -13.52 -2.85
N LEU A 12 -19.43 -13.16 -3.43
CA LEU A 12 -19.65 -13.22 -4.87
C LEU A 12 -19.10 -11.99 -5.59
N THR A 13 -19.25 -10.81 -4.99
CA THR A 13 -18.86 -9.52 -5.62
C THR A 13 -17.54 -8.97 -5.08
N GLY A 14 -17.12 -9.42 -3.90
CA GLY A 14 -15.96 -8.87 -3.17
C GLY A 14 -16.17 -7.45 -2.66
N VAL A 15 -17.43 -6.96 -2.65
CA VAL A 15 -17.79 -5.57 -2.40
C VAL A 15 -19.04 -5.50 -1.56
N ARG A 16 -19.10 -4.53 -0.64
CA ARG A 16 -20.29 -4.24 0.18
C ARG A 16 -21.13 -3.18 -0.52
N GLY A 17 -22.40 -3.46 -0.77
CA GLY A 17 -23.36 -2.52 -1.37
C GLY A 17 -24.29 -3.22 -2.35
N ASP A 18 -25.40 -2.53 -2.67
CA ASP A 18 -26.40 -3.02 -3.63
C ASP A 18 -25.92 -2.87 -5.08
N LEU A 19 -25.08 -1.85 -5.35
CA LEU A 19 -24.43 -1.60 -6.61
C LEU A 19 -22.92 -1.50 -6.46
N ALA A 20 -22.18 -2.16 -7.36
CA ALA A 20 -20.73 -2.06 -7.49
C ALA A 20 -20.34 -1.80 -8.95
N ILE A 21 -19.69 -0.68 -9.22
CA ILE A 21 -19.17 -0.31 -10.55
C ILE A 21 -17.66 -0.51 -10.50
N LYS A 22 -17.14 -1.45 -11.31
CA LYS A 22 -15.70 -1.70 -11.46
C LYS A 22 -15.18 -0.93 -12.67
N VAL A 23 -14.18 -0.08 -12.46
CA VAL A 23 -13.52 0.69 -13.52
C VAL A 23 -12.12 0.12 -13.72
N TYR A 24 -11.85 -0.39 -14.93
CA TYR A 24 -10.60 -1.06 -15.27
C TYR A 24 -9.67 -0.16 -16.07
N GLY A 25 -8.36 -0.26 -15.82
CA GLY A 25 -7.37 0.49 -16.59
C GLY A 25 -5.93 0.29 -16.12
N PRO A 26 -4.95 0.73 -16.90
CA PRO A 26 -3.54 0.56 -16.59
C PRO A 26 -3.01 1.57 -15.57
N ASP A 27 -3.60 2.77 -15.50
CA ASP A 27 -3.13 3.89 -14.68
C ASP A 27 -4.06 4.16 -13.50
N LEU A 28 -3.52 4.04 -12.27
CA LEU A 28 -4.29 4.21 -11.04
C LEU A 28 -4.75 5.65 -10.79
N ALA A 29 -3.96 6.64 -11.21
CA ALA A 29 -4.33 8.04 -11.02
C ALA A 29 -5.57 8.38 -11.85
N THR A 30 -5.58 7.94 -13.11
CA THR A 30 -6.73 8.07 -14.01
C THR A 30 -7.95 7.32 -13.47
N LEU A 31 -7.75 6.08 -12.96
CA LEU A 31 -8.83 5.30 -12.37
C LEU A 31 -9.45 5.98 -11.15
N ASN A 32 -8.63 6.52 -10.25
CA ASN A 32 -9.11 7.24 -9.08
C ASN A 32 -9.89 8.53 -9.45
N HIS A 33 -9.42 9.25 -10.48
CA HIS A 33 -10.12 10.43 -11.00
C HIS A 33 -11.50 10.05 -11.56
N LEU A 34 -11.56 9.07 -12.46
CA LEU A 34 -12.80 8.57 -13.05
C LEU A 34 -13.77 8.03 -11.98
N ALA A 35 -13.26 7.28 -10.99
CA ALA A 35 -14.09 6.81 -9.89
C ALA A 35 -14.69 7.97 -9.10
N GLY A 36 -13.95 9.06 -8.90
CA GLY A 36 -14.46 10.29 -8.27
C GLY A 36 -15.58 10.96 -9.06
N GLU A 37 -15.44 11.02 -10.38
CA GLU A 37 -16.48 11.55 -11.27
C GLU A 37 -17.74 10.67 -11.24
N ILE A 38 -17.56 9.35 -11.31
CA ILE A 38 -18.67 8.38 -11.21
C ILE A 38 -19.39 8.55 -9.85
N VAL A 39 -18.68 8.63 -8.73
CA VAL A 39 -19.28 8.90 -7.41
C VAL A 39 -20.13 10.15 -7.43
N THR A 40 -19.62 11.24 -8.05
CA THR A 40 -20.33 12.51 -8.14
C THR A 40 -21.60 12.42 -8.98
N THR A 41 -21.57 11.62 -10.05
CA THR A 41 -22.70 11.38 -10.95
C THR A 41 -23.74 10.49 -10.28
N VAL A 42 -23.33 9.35 -9.72
CA VAL A 42 -24.23 8.40 -9.03
C VAL A 42 -24.96 9.06 -7.86
N LYS A 43 -24.30 9.93 -7.10
CA LYS A 43 -24.93 10.68 -5.99
C LYS A 43 -26.09 11.57 -6.40
N LYS A 44 -26.20 11.95 -7.68
CA LYS A 44 -27.29 12.76 -8.19
C LYS A 44 -28.52 11.93 -8.57
N VAL A 45 -28.34 10.61 -8.72
CA VAL A 45 -29.42 9.70 -9.09
C VAL A 45 -30.31 9.48 -7.87
N HIS A 46 -31.61 9.59 -8.07
CA HIS A 46 -32.59 9.37 -7.00
C HIS A 46 -32.48 7.95 -6.43
N GLY A 47 -32.41 7.81 -5.11
CA GLY A 47 -32.27 6.52 -4.42
C GLY A 47 -30.82 6.14 -4.13
N ALA A 48 -29.82 6.91 -4.58
CA ALA A 48 -28.42 6.66 -4.22
C ALA A 48 -28.14 7.00 -2.75
N GLU A 49 -27.67 6.03 -1.97
CA GLU A 49 -27.20 6.23 -0.60
C GLU A 49 -25.78 5.67 -0.44
N ASP A 50 -25.02 6.26 0.48
CA ASP A 50 -23.67 5.83 0.84
C ASP A 50 -22.76 5.57 -0.37
N THR A 51 -22.90 6.39 -1.41
CA THR A 51 -22.06 6.26 -2.61
C THR A 51 -20.65 6.74 -2.33
N PHE A 52 -19.68 5.85 -2.50
CA PHE A 52 -18.26 6.14 -2.28
C PHE A 52 -17.34 5.26 -3.13
N THR A 53 -16.10 5.68 -3.24
CA THR A 53 -14.99 4.85 -3.70
C THR A 53 -13.90 4.82 -2.66
N LEU A 54 -13.22 3.69 -2.51
CA LEU A 54 -12.05 3.60 -1.67
C LEU A 54 -10.89 4.30 -2.39
N LYS A 55 -10.52 5.48 -1.91
CA LYS A 55 -9.32 6.15 -2.42
C LYS A 55 -8.09 5.32 -2.04
N ASN A 56 -7.38 4.85 -3.04
CA ASN A 56 -6.17 4.06 -2.89
C ASN A 56 -4.90 4.90 -3.01
N ASP A 57 -5.01 6.23 -2.91
CA ASP A 57 -3.93 7.21 -3.01
C ASP A 57 -3.65 7.88 -1.65
N GLY A 58 -2.47 8.47 -1.53
CA GLY A 58 -2.13 9.33 -0.40
C GLY A 58 -1.33 8.67 0.73
N VAL A 59 -0.81 7.46 0.57
CA VAL A 59 0.22 6.94 1.47
C VAL A 59 1.58 7.41 0.99
N GLN A 60 2.30 8.06 1.89
CA GLN A 60 3.68 8.46 1.63
C GLN A 60 4.64 7.30 1.89
N TYR A 61 5.44 6.99 0.90
CA TYR A 61 6.52 6.01 0.96
C TYR A 61 7.88 6.71 0.92
N LEU A 62 8.85 6.13 1.61
CA LEU A 62 10.26 6.43 1.41
C LEU A 62 10.81 5.47 0.35
N LYS A 63 11.09 6.01 -0.83
CA LYS A 63 11.76 5.28 -1.91
C LYS A 63 13.26 5.44 -1.77
N VAL A 64 13.97 4.33 -1.66
CA VAL A 64 15.43 4.27 -1.67
C VAL A 64 15.90 3.82 -3.04
N ALA A 65 16.44 4.75 -3.83
CA ALA A 65 16.99 4.45 -5.15
C ALA A 65 18.51 4.31 -5.03
N VAL A 66 19.00 3.07 -5.05
CA VAL A 66 20.43 2.78 -4.91
C VAL A 66 21.18 3.19 -6.18
N ASP A 67 22.26 3.99 -6.00
CA ASP A 67 23.25 4.26 -7.04
C ASP A 67 24.27 3.13 -7.04
N ARG A 68 24.17 2.26 -8.03
CA ARG A 68 25.03 1.06 -8.16
C ARG A 68 26.50 1.42 -8.35
N LEU A 69 26.81 2.53 -9.04
CA LEU A 69 28.18 2.96 -9.26
C LEU A 69 28.79 3.52 -7.97
N ALA A 70 28.04 4.37 -7.26
CA ALA A 70 28.47 4.87 -5.97
C ALA A 70 28.64 3.75 -4.93
N ALA A 71 27.69 2.81 -4.85
CA ALA A 71 27.78 1.65 -3.96
C ALA A 71 29.00 0.78 -4.26
N GLY A 72 29.26 0.50 -5.55
CA GLY A 72 30.40 -0.29 -6.01
C GLY A 72 31.77 0.31 -5.62
N ARG A 73 31.90 1.65 -5.53
CA ARG A 73 33.13 2.31 -5.07
C ARG A 73 33.47 1.98 -3.60
N PHE A 74 32.45 1.65 -2.81
CA PHE A 74 32.60 1.22 -1.42
C PHE A 74 32.58 -0.30 -1.26
N GLY A 75 32.56 -1.04 -2.37
CA GLY A 75 32.47 -2.51 -2.34
C GLY A 75 31.10 -3.05 -1.93
N LEU A 76 30.05 -2.20 -1.98
CA LEU A 76 28.68 -2.59 -1.68
C LEU A 76 27.93 -2.94 -2.95
N ASN A 77 27.12 -3.98 -2.87
CA ASN A 77 26.11 -4.28 -3.88
C ASN A 77 24.69 -3.92 -3.37
N VAL A 78 23.69 -4.04 -4.23
CA VAL A 78 22.30 -3.70 -3.89
C VAL A 78 21.76 -4.60 -2.78
N ASP A 79 22.12 -5.89 -2.80
CA ASP A 79 21.64 -6.87 -1.83
C ASP A 79 22.21 -6.60 -0.44
N ASP A 80 23.49 -6.20 -0.35
CA ASP A 80 24.10 -5.79 0.93
C ASP A 80 23.33 -4.63 1.55
N ILE A 81 23.06 -3.59 0.75
CA ILE A 81 22.32 -2.41 1.20
C ILE A 81 20.90 -2.80 1.64
N GLN A 82 20.20 -3.63 0.87
CA GLN A 82 18.85 -4.10 1.21
C GLN A 82 18.85 -4.92 2.50
N ASN A 83 19.81 -5.82 2.68
CA ASN A 83 19.92 -6.65 3.87
C ASN A 83 20.21 -5.82 5.12
N ASP A 84 21.11 -4.84 5.02
CA ASP A 84 21.41 -3.92 6.12
C ASP A 84 20.19 -3.07 6.48
N LEU A 85 19.50 -2.49 5.49
CA LEU A 85 18.27 -1.73 5.72
C LEU A 85 17.17 -2.60 6.34
N LYS A 86 16.98 -3.82 5.85
CA LYS A 86 16.01 -4.75 6.41
C LYS A 86 16.35 -5.10 7.87
N ALA A 87 17.61 -5.38 8.18
CA ALA A 87 18.05 -5.67 9.54
C ALA A 87 17.83 -4.48 10.47
N LEU A 88 18.08 -3.25 10.00
CA LEU A 88 17.89 -2.02 10.79
C LEU A 88 16.42 -1.68 11.02
N LEU A 89 15.55 -1.88 10.04
CA LEU A 89 14.13 -1.49 10.08
C LEU A 89 13.24 -2.57 10.70
N GLU A 90 13.32 -3.79 10.18
CA GLU A 90 12.47 -4.92 10.60
C GLU A 90 13.07 -5.67 11.77
N GLY A 91 14.39 -5.68 11.86
CA GLY A 91 15.17 -6.46 12.80
C GLY A 91 15.63 -7.80 12.22
N ARG A 92 16.73 -8.30 12.75
CA ARG A 92 17.27 -9.61 12.42
C ARG A 92 17.23 -10.52 13.65
N ASN A 93 16.66 -11.70 13.51
CA ASN A 93 16.72 -12.71 14.55
C ASN A 93 18.17 -13.20 14.68
N VAL A 94 18.76 -13.01 15.87
CA VAL A 94 20.15 -13.37 16.18
C VAL A 94 20.27 -14.59 17.08
N GLY A 95 19.14 -15.12 17.57
CA GLY A 95 19.13 -16.30 18.42
C GLY A 95 17.81 -16.52 19.13
N ILE A 96 17.79 -17.55 19.98
CA ILE A 96 16.66 -17.90 20.84
C ILE A 96 17.20 -18.07 22.26
N VAL A 97 16.54 -17.43 23.21
CA VAL A 97 16.77 -17.65 24.64
C VAL A 97 15.65 -18.53 25.21
N ILE A 98 16.00 -19.46 26.07
CA ILE A 98 15.00 -20.24 26.80
C ILE A 98 14.80 -19.56 28.16
N ASP A 99 13.63 -19.00 28.36
CA ASP A 99 13.22 -18.37 29.62
C ASP A 99 12.02 -19.13 30.20
N GLN A 100 12.19 -19.68 31.40
CA GLN A 100 11.17 -20.47 32.11
C GLN A 100 10.51 -21.56 31.23
N GLY A 101 11.31 -22.23 30.36
CA GLY A 101 10.82 -23.26 29.41
C GLY A 101 10.19 -22.73 28.16
N ARG A 102 10.10 -21.41 27.98
CA ARG A 102 9.56 -20.76 26.78
C ARG A 102 10.68 -20.33 25.83
N ARG A 103 10.52 -20.57 24.55
CA ARG A 103 11.48 -20.13 23.53
C ARG A 103 11.17 -18.67 23.14
N VAL A 104 12.08 -17.77 23.48
CA VAL A 104 11.96 -16.33 23.20
C VAL A 104 12.98 -15.95 22.11
N PRO A 105 12.56 -15.47 20.93
CA PRO A 105 13.49 -15.02 19.91
C PRO A 105 14.18 -13.72 20.33
N VAL A 106 15.48 -13.63 20.07
CA VAL A 106 16.27 -12.41 20.26
C VAL A 106 16.38 -11.69 18.92
N VAL A 107 15.83 -10.50 18.85
CA VAL A 107 15.81 -9.68 17.61
C VAL A 107 16.69 -8.46 17.80
N LEU A 108 17.70 -8.32 16.94
CA LEU A 108 18.53 -7.12 16.85
C LEU A 108 17.91 -6.16 15.83
N ARG A 109 17.59 -4.95 16.24
CA ARG A 109 16.99 -3.91 15.39
C ARG A 109 17.66 -2.56 15.65
N GLY A 110 17.63 -1.68 14.65
CA GLY A 110 18.05 -0.29 14.80
C GLY A 110 17.15 0.49 15.76
N PRO A 111 17.63 1.62 16.32
CA PRO A 111 16.82 2.46 17.20
C PRO A 111 15.60 3.03 16.49
N GLY A 112 14.47 3.16 17.21
CA GLY A 112 13.20 3.66 16.63
C GLY A 112 13.27 5.08 16.07
N SER A 113 14.25 5.89 16.50
CA SER A 113 14.49 7.24 16.01
C SER A 113 14.87 7.32 14.53
N LEU A 114 15.33 6.22 13.92
CA LEU A 114 15.69 6.16 12.49
C LEU A 114 14.53 6.47 11.55
N LEU A 115 13.30 6.33 12.01
CA LEU A 115 12.09 6.55 11.20
C LEU A 115 11.47 7.94 11.40
N ASN A 116 12.07 8.79 12.25
CA ASN A 116 11.47 10.09 12.59
C ASN A 116 11.57 11.11 11.45
N SER A 117 12.63 11.07 10.65
CA SER A 117 12.79 11.97 9.52
C SER A 117 13.53 11.33 8.35
N PRO A 118 13.34 11.81 7.11
CA PRO A 118 14.14 11.40 5.96
C PRO A 118 15.63 11.70 6.12
N ALA A 119 15.98 12.75 6.86
CA ALA A 119 17.36 13.11 7.13
C ALA A 119 18.05 12.07 8.04
N ASP A 120 17.35 11.62 9.10
CA ASP A 120 17.87 10.56 9.97
C ASP A 120 18.05 9.26 9.18
N PHE A 121 17.11 8.95 8.29
CA PHE A 121 17.20 7.79 7.42
C PHE A 121 18.36 7.89 6.42
N ALA A 122 18.62 9.06 5.86
CA ALA A 122 19.74 9.34 4.97
C ALA A 122 21.11 9.21 5.67
N ALA A 123 21.16 9.53 6.95
CA ALA A 123 22.34 9.44 7.79
C ALA A 123 22.66 8.02 8.30
N LEU A 124 21.78 7.03 8.04
CA LEU A 124 22.00 5.63 8.38
C LEU A 124 23.38 5.16 7.87
N ARG A 125 24.12 4.49 8.73
CA ARG A 125 25.45 4.01 8.37
C ARG A 125 25.40 2.54 7.94
N LEU A 126 25.88 2.31 6.73
CA LEU A 126 26.05 0.99 6.14
C LEU A 126 27.46 0.49 6.38
N SER A 127 27.62 -0.76 6.78
CA SER A 127 28.95 -1.38 6.93
C SER A 127 29.57 -1.66 5.57
N VAL A 128 30.87 -1.39 5.40
CA VAL A 128 31.58 -1.68 4.15
C VAL A 128 32.54 -2.85 4.31
N PRO A 129 32.73 -3.70 3.30
CA PRO A 129 33.58 -4.90 3.40
C PRO A 129 35.04 -4.60 3.77
N GLY A 130 35.53 -3.42 3.36
CA GLY A 130 36.91 -2.95 3.68
C GLY A 130 37.09 -2.44 5.11
N GLY A 131 36.06 -2.50 5.95
CA GLY A 131 36.03 -1.92 7.29
C GLY A 131 35.54 -0.47 7.29
N GLY A 132 34.92 -0.09 8.41
CA GLY A 132 34.28 1.22 8.54
C GLY A 132 32.82 1.23 8.09
N SER A 133 32.28 2.41 7.85
CA SER A 133 30.88 2.59 7.43
C SER A 133 30.68 3.88 6.63
N VAL A 134 29.69 3.88 5.75
CA VAL A 134 29.30 5.04 4.92
C VAL A 134 27.85 5.39 5.16
N PRO A 135 27.44 6.68 5.09
CA PRO A 135 26.04 7.05 5.17
C PRO A 135 25.26 6.55 3.95
N LEU A 136 24.01 6.15 4.14
CA LEU A 136 23.12 5.70 3.07
C LEU A 136 23.00 6.73 1.94
N ALA A 137 22.98 8.02 2.27
CA ALA A 137 22.94 9.10 1.30
C ALA A 137 24.12 9.14 0.32
N SER A 138 25.27 8.50 0.66
CA SER A 138 26.42 8.40 -0.24
C SER A 138 26.26 7.36 -1.34
N VAL A 139 25.32 6.43 -1.18
CA VAL A 139 25.10 5.28 -2.08
C VAL A 139 23.65 5.15 -2.56
N ALA A 140 22.75 6.00 -2.08
CA ALA A 140 21.36 5.96 -2.47
C ALA A 140 20.71 7.36 -2.40
N ARG A 141 19.72 7.59 -3.26
CA ARG A 141 18.83 8.73 -3.18
C ARG A 141 17.58 8.34 -2.44
N ILE A 142 17.15 9.18 -1.50
CA ILE A 142 15.97 8.96 -0.68
C ILE A 142 14.92 9.98 -1.07
N GLU A 143 13.79 9.52 -1.54
CA GLU A 143 12.69 10.35 -2.03
C GLU A 143 11.40 9.98 -1.30
N ARG A 144 10.61 10.99 -0.93
CA ARG A 144 9.22 10.76 -0.57
C ARG A 144 8.41 10.65 -1.84
N VAL A 145 7.66 9.57 -1.98
CA VAL A 145 6.77 9.35 -3.10
C VAL A 145 5.38 9.02 -2.58
N ASP A 146 4.38 9.62 -3.18
CA ASP A 146 3.00 9.22 -2.93
C ASP A 146 2.70 7.95 -3.71
N GLY A 147 2.02 7.03 -3.10
CA GLY A 147 1.71 5.76 -3.73
C GLY A 147 0.39 5.17 -3.25
N PRO A 148 -0.10 4.15 -3.96
CA PRO A 148 -1.34 3.49 -3.61
C PRO A 148 -1.18 2.65 -2.34
N VAL A 149 -2.20 2.69 -1.48
CA VAL A 149 -2.31 1.81 -0.30
C VAL A 149 -2.47 0.35 -0.73
N LYS A 150 -3.29 0.15 -1.77
CA LYS A 150 -3.67 -1.15 -2.31
C LYS A 150 -3.92 -1.04 -3.81
N VAL A 151 -3.56 -2.06 -4.55
CA VAL A 151 -3.88 -2.18 -5.98
C VAL A 151 -4.67 -3.46 -6.19
N ASP A 152 -5.97 -3.30 -6.44
CA ASP A 152 -6.83 -4.44 -6.77
C ASP A 152 -6.67 -4.81 -8.24
N ARG A 153 -6.65 -6.13 -8.49
CA ARG A 153 -6.54 -6.69 -9.85
C ARG A 153 -7.53 -7.82 -10.04
N GLU A 154 -8.12 -7.84 -11.23
CA GLU A 154 -8.97 -8.93 -11.70
C GLU A 154 -8.55 -9.24 -13.14
N ASN A 155 -8.33 -10.50 -13.47
CA ASN A 155 -7.84 -10.94 -14.79
C ASN A 155 -6.59 -10.16 -15.26
N ALA A 156 -5.64 -9.94 -14.35
CA ALA A 156 -4.40 -9.17 -14.56
C ALA A 156 -4.60 -7.66 -14.84
N GLN A 157 -5.83 -7.16 -14.92
CA GLN A 157 -6.13 -5.73 -15.04
C GLN A 157 -6.31 -5.08 -13.68
N ARG A 158 -5.83 -3.85 -13.52
CA ARG A 158 -6.10 -3.04 -12.33
C ARG A 158 -7.52 -2.51 -12.40
N TYR A 159 -8.16 -2.39 -11.24
CA TYR A 159 -9.48 -1.77 -11.15
C TYR A 159 -9.64 -0.97 -9.86
N VAL A 160 -10.57 -0.05 -9.87
CA VAL A 160 -11.14 0.60 -8.69
C VAL A 160 -12.63 0.34 -8.66
N VAL A 161 -13.24 0.42 -7.47
CA VAL A 161 -14.66 0.12 -7.28
C VAL A 161 -15.36 1.34 -6.73
N VAL A 162 -16.46 1.71 -7.35
CA VAL A 162 -17.47 2.63 -6.80
C VAL A 162 -18.62 1.80 -6.26
N GLN A 163 -19.00 2.05 -5.03
CA GLN A 163 -20.07 1.35 -4.33
C GLN A 163 -21.20 2.32 -4.03
N SER A 164 -22.44 1.82 -4.09
CA SER A 164 -23.62 2.56 -3.67
C SER A 164 -24.66 1.62 -3.08
N ASN A 165 -25.35 2.08 -2.06
CA ASN A 165 -26.60 1.46 -1.62
C ASN A 165 -27.76 2.11 -2.38
N VAL A 166 -28.83 1.36 -2.54
CA VAL A 166 -30.07 1.84 -3.18
C VAL A 166 -31.19 1.80 -2.16
N ARG A 167 -31.91 2.93 -1.99
CA ARG A 167 -33.03 3.01 -1.06
C ARG A 167 -34.27 3.58 -1.77
N ASP A 168 -35.42 3.10 -1.33
CA ASP A 168 -36.75 3.55 -1.75
C ASP A 168 -37.06 3.38 -3.25
N ARG A 169 -36.32 2.50 -3.96
CA ARG A 169 -36.59 2.13 -5.36
C ARG A 169 -36.00 0.77 -5.73
N ASP A 170 -36.38 0.24 -6.88
CA ASP A 170 -35.85 -0.99 -7.43
C ASP A 170 -34.42 -0.84 -7.97
N LEU A 171 -33.62 -1.88 -7.83
CA LEU A 171 -32.21 -1.90 -8.22
C LEU A 171 -32.03 -1.82 -9.75
N VAL A 172 -32.92 -2.46 -10.53
CA VAL A 172 -32.79 -2.48 -11.99
C VAL A 172 -32.99 -1.09 -12.57
N GLY A 173 -34.09 -0.40 -12.19
CA GLY A 173 -34.31 0.98 -12.62
C GLY A 173 -33.24 1.97 -12.13
N PHE A 174 -32.60 1.70 -10.97
CA PHE A 174 -31.47 2.50 -10.51
C PHE A 174 -30.24 2.30 -11.40
N VAL A 175 -29.93 1.06 -11.80
CA VAL A 175 -28.81 0.74 -12.69
C VAL A 175 -29.02 1.37 -14.07
N ASP A 176 -30.23 1.33 -14.61
CA ASP A 176 -30.56 1.95 -15.89
C ASP A 176 -30.33 3.47 -15.86
N ASP A 177 -30.73 4.15 -14.77
CA ASP A 177 -30.52 5.59 -14.61
C ASP A 177 -29.04 5.96 -14.41
N VAL A 178 -28.22 5.07 -13.86
CA VAL A 178 -26.77 5.28 -13.70
C VAL A 178 -26.03 5.05 -15.03
N ALA A 179 -26.57 4.20 -15.92
CA ALA A 179 -25.96 3.85 -17.20
C ALA A 179 -26.20 4.89 -18.31
N LEU A 180 -27.11 5.85 -18.10
CA LEU A 180 -27.42 6.96 -19.02
C LEU A 180 -26.47 8.15 -18.80
#